data_d44aba08fac106966ebdcb0cafd27771
#
_entry.id   d44aba08fac106966ebdcb0cafd27771
#
_cell.length_a   1.000
_cell.length_b   1.000
_cell.length_c   1.000
_cell.angle_alpha   90.00
_cell.angle_beta   90.00
_cell.angle_gamma   90.00
#
_symmetry.space_group_name_H-M   'P 1'
#
loop_
_entity.id
_entity.type
_entity.pdbx_description
1 polymer ?
#
loop_
_entity_poly.entity_id
_entity_poly.type
_entity_poly.pdbx_seq_one_letter_code
_entity_poly.pdbx_strand_id
1 'polypeptide(L)' 'MKVEIISPSETLFNGEASSVTVPSTMGPFTLLEHHAAIVAILEAGKVSLTDDKGEHQEFDIKGGFTENHNNLLTICVEL' A
#
# COMPACT_ATOMS: atom_id res chain seq x y z
N MET A 1 -6.28 -7.07 6.42
CA MET A 1 -6.62 -6.91 5.00
C MET A 1 -5.55 -7.55 4.11
N LYS A 2 -5.96 -8.04 2.98
CA LYS A 2 -5.04 -8.57 1.99
C LYS A 2 -4.36 -7.41 1.27
N VAL A 3 -3.03 -7.48 1.14
CA VAL A 3 -2.25 -6.41 0.52
C VAL A 3 -1.35 -6.99 -0.56
N GLU A 4 -1.37 -6.37 -1.73
CA GLU A 4 -0.44 -6.66 -2.81
C GLU A 4 0.26 -5.37 -3.21
N ILE A 5 1.59 -5.39 -3.17
CA ILE A 5 2.41 -4.27 -3.65
C ILE A 5 3.20 -4.79 -4.83
N ILE A 6 2.91 -4.27 -6.01
CA ILE A 6 3.48 -4.77 -7.26
C ILE A 6 4.09 -3.64 -8.08
N SER A 7 5.13 -3.99 -8.83
CA SER A 7 5.72 -3.14 -9.86
C SER A 7 5.59 -3.89 -11.20
N PRO A 8 5.91 -3.23 -12.33
CA PRO A 8 5.87 -3.94 -13.62
C PRO A 8 6.77 -5.19 -13.69
N SER A 9 7.82 -5.23 -12.88
CA SER A 9 8.80 -6.33 -12.96
C SER A 9 8.74 -7.31 -11.81
N GLU A 10 8.08 -6.99 -10.68
CA GLU A 10 8.13 -7.86 -9.52
C GLU A 10 7.01 -7.58 -8.52
N THR A 11 6.75 -8.56 -7.67
CA THR A 11 5.89 -8.42 -6.51
C THR A 11 6.76 -8.10 -5.31
N LEU A 12 6.51 -6.96 -4.66
CA LEU A 12 7.27 -6.53 -3.49
C LEU A 12 6.71 -7.09 -2.19
N PHE A 13 5.39 -7.23 -2.13
CA PHE A 13 4.72 -7.78 -0.96
C PHE A 13 3.40 -8.42 -1.39
N ASN A 14 3.07 -9.55 -0.78
CA ASN A 14 1.79 -10.22 -1.00
C ASN A 14 1.45 -10.96 0.28
N GLY A 15 0.51 -10.44 1.05
CA GLY A 15 0.15 -11.03 2.32
C GLY A 15 -0.88 -10.23 3.08
N GLU A 16 -1.03 -10.52 4.36
CA GLU A 16 -1.96 -9.85 5.25
C GLU A 16 -1.26 -8.73 6.00
N ALA A 17 -1.93 -7.60 6.15
CA ALA A 17 -1.42 -6.49 6.95
C ALA A 17 -2.56 -5.88 7.75
N SER A 18 -2.22 -5.32 8.91
CA SER A 18 -3.18 -4.64 9.78
C SER A 18 -3.28 -3.15 9.45
N SER A 19 -2.20 -2.57 8.92
CA SER A 19 -2.20 -1.16 8.53
C SER A 19 -1.20 -0.94 7.40
N VAL A 20 -1.53 0.02 6.51
CA VAL A 20 -0.65 0.42 5.41
C VAL A 20 -0.73 1.93 5.27
N THR A 21 0.43 2.59 5.25
CA THR A 21 0.52 4.03 5.03
C THR A 21 1.12 4.29 3.65
N VAL A 22 0.47 5.13 2.87
CA VAL A 22 0.86 5.42 1.50
C VAL A 22 1.12 6.92 1.30
N PRO A 23 2.11 7.29 0.45
CA PRO A 23 2.42 8.69 0.17
C PRO A 23 1.52 9.23 -0.94
N SER A 24 0.26 9.49 -0.63
CA SER A 24 -0.70 10.04 -1.58
C SER A 24 -0.32 11.46 -1.96
N THR A 25 -0.63 11.86 -3.21
CA THR A 25 -0.44 13.24 -3.68
C THR A 25 -1.29 14.24 -2.90
N MET A 26 -2.36 13.76 -2.24
CA MET A 26 -3.21 14.60 -1.39
C MET A 26 -2.74 14.62 0.06
N GLY A 27 -1.58 14.05 0.33
CA GLY A 27 -1.03 13.88 1.67
C GLY A 27 -1.00 12.41 2.06
N PRO A 28 -0.04 11.98 2.88
CA PRO A 28 0.02 10.59 3.31
C PRO A 28 -1.20 10.22 4.14
N PHE A 29 -1.67 8.97 3.99
CA PHE A 29 -2.74 8.47 4.82
C PHE A 29 -2.56 6.99 5.10
N THR A 30 -3.24 6.51 6.15
CA THR A 30 -3.12 5.14 6.61
C THR A 30 -4.44 4.40 6.39
N LEU A 31 -4.34 3.23 5.76
CA LEU A 31 -5.45 2.32 5.56
C LEU A 31 -5.42 1.26 6.65
N LEU A 32 -6.56 1.04 7.30
CA LEU A 32 -6.74 0.02 8.32
C LEU A 32 -7.71 -1.04 7.81
N GLU A 33 -7.88 -2.11 8.59
CA GLU A 33 -8.85 -3.16 8.27
C GLU A 33 -10.22 -2.56 7.95
N HIS A 34 -10.84 -3.08 6.89
CA HIS A 34 -12.18 -2.70 6.47
C HIS A 34 -12.34 -1.22 6.11
N HIS A 35 -11.27 -0.58 5.67
CA HIS A 35 -11.33 0.79 5.18
C HIS A 35 -12.29 0.87 3.98
N ALA A 36 -13.01 1.99 3.86
CA ALA A 36 -13.90 2.22 2.73
C ALA A 36 -13.11 2.18 1.40
N ALA A 37 -13.81 1.79 0.33
CA ALA A 37 -13.19 1.73 -1.00
C ALA A 37 -12.62 3.09 -1.39
N ILE A 38 -11.39 3.10 -1.90
CA ILE A 38 -10.68 4.32 -2.27
C ILE A 38 -9.69 4.03 -3.39
N VAL A 39 -9.48 5.03 -4.24
CA VAL A 39 -8.40 5.03 -5.24
C VAL A 39 -7.60 6.31 -5.01
N ALA A 40 -6.29 6.20 -4.95
CA ALA A 40 -5.43 7.35 -4.73
C ALA A 40 -4.17 7.28 -5.59
N ILE A 41 -3.72 8.44 -6.04
CA ILE A 41 -2.46 8.58 -6.77
C ILE A 41 -1.36 8.78 -5.75
N LEU A 42 -0.24 8.11 -5.95
CA LEU A 42 0.92 8.15 -5.05
C LEU A 42 2.06 8.94 -5.67
N GLU A 43 2.76 9.68 -4.82
CA GLU A 43 3.98 10.38 -5.20
C GLU A 43 5.20 9.63 -4.68
N ALA A 44 6.39 10.10 -5.01
CA ALA A 44 7.63 9.51 -4.49
C ALA A 44 7.63 9.56 -2.97
N GLY A 45 8.04 8.47 -2.35
CA GLY A 45 8.08 8.36 -0.90
C GLY A 45 8.12 6.92 -0.45
N LYS A 46 7.67 6.68 0.78
CA LYS A 46 7.67 5.34 1.36
C LYS A 46 6.26 4.82 1.53
N VAL A 47 6.05 3.58 1.08
CA VAL A 47 4.89 2.77 1.48
C VAL A 47 5.34 1.98 2.70
N SER A 48 4.64 2.12 3.81
CA SER A 48 4.98 1.37 5.03
C SER A 48 3.78 0.57 5.49
N LEU A 49 4.04 -0.61 6.02
CA LEU A 49 2.98 -1.49 6.50
C LEU A 49 3.40 -2.23 7.76
N THR A 50 2.39 -2.65 8.52
CA THR A 50 2.56 -3.58 9.62
C THR A 50 1.83 -4.86 9.22
N ASP A 51 2.57 -5.97 9.13
CA ASP A 51 1.99 -7.23 8.69
C ASP A 51 1.21 -7.92 9.83
N ASP A 52 0.66 -9.10 9.53
CA ASP A 52 -0.16 -9.83 10.49
C ASP A 52 0.63 -10.39 11.67
N LYS A 53 1.95 -10.39 11.58
CA LYS A 53 2.84 -10.80 12.66
C LYS A 53 3.33 -9.61 13.49
N GLY A 54 2.87 -8.41 13.16
CA GLY A 54 3.30 -7.18 13.83
C GLY A 54 4.64 -6.64 13.35
N GLU A 55 5.19 -7.20 12.27
CA GLU A 55 6.45 -6.71 11.72
C GLU A 55 6.22 -5.52 10.81
N HIS A 56 7.11 -4.55 10.90
CA HIS A 56 7.05 -3.33 10.11
C HIS A 56 7.93 -3.46 8.87
N GLN A 57 7.37 -3.11 7.70
CA GLN A 57 8.09 -3.15 6.44
C GLN A 57 7.90 -1.83 5.71
N GLU A 58 8.94 -1.41 4.98
CA GLU A 58 8.91 -0.16 4.21
C GLU A 58 9.45 -0.39 2.80
N PHE A 59 8.86 0.32 1.84
CA PHE A 59 9.26 0.23 0.43
C PHE A 59 9.38 1.63 -0.14
N ASP A 60 10.54 1.96 -0.72
CA ASP A 60 10.73 3.24 -1.40
C ASP A 60 10.15 3.15 -2.81
N ILE A 61 9.33 4.13 -3.17
CA ILE A 61 8.70 4.18 -4.49
C ILE A 61 8.91 5.56 -5.13
N LYS A 62 8.80 5.62 -6.45
CA LYS A 62 8.87 6.87 -7.19
C LYS A 62 7.49 7.43 -7.51
N GLY A 63 6.47 6.61 -7.39
CA GLY A 63 5.10 7.00 -7.67
C GLY A 63 4.25 5.75 -7.85
N GLY A 64 2.99 5.93 -8.24
CA GLY A 64 2.09 4.84 -8.49
C GLY A 64 0.66 5.17 -8.14
N PHE A 65 -0.11 4.14 -7.87
CA PHE A 65 -1.48 4.33 -7.39
C PHE A 65 -1.88 3.17 -6.48
N THR A 66 -2.87 3.42 -5.65
CA THR A 66 -3.42 2.41 -4.76
C THR A 66 -4.93 2.33 -4.95
N GLU A 67 -5.46 1.11 -4.84
CA GLU A 67 -6.88 0.84 -4.90
C GLU A 67 -7.25 -0.10 -3.76
N ASN A 68 -8.24 0.29 -2.97
CA ASN A 68 -8.75 -0.54 -1.87
C ASN A 68 -10.22 -0.86 -2.14
N HIS A 69 -10.55 -2.16 -2.16
CA HIS A 69 -11.91 -2.64 -2.45
C HIS A 69 -12.11 -4.00 -1.79
N ASN A 70 -13.20 -4.13 -1.02
CA ASN A 70 -13.55 -5.38 -0.34
C ASN A 70 -12.40 -5.96 0.50
N ASN A 71 -11.75 -5.10 1.28
CA ASN A 71 -10.64 -5.47 2.16
C ASN A 71 -9.43 -6.05 1.39
N LEU A 72 -9.34 -5.73 0.10
CA LEU A 72 -8.18 -6.05 -0.75
C LEU A 72 -7.53 -4.74 -1.17
N LEU A 73 -6.29 -4.55 -0.79
CA LEU A 73 -5.50 -3.37 -1.12
C LEU A 73 -4.46 -3.74 -2.17
N THR A 74 -4.54 -3.10 -3.32
CA THR A 74 -3.56 -3.27 -4.41
C THR A 74 -2.79 -1.96 -4.56
N ILE A 75 -1.48 -2.04 -4.51
CA ILE A 75 -0.60 -0.87 -4.67
C ILE A 75 0.32 -1.15 -5.85
N CYS A 76 0.13 -0.40 -6.93
CA CYS A 76 0.96 -0.49 -8.12
C CYS A 76 1.99 0.62 -8.07
N VAL A 77 3.25 0.27 -8.06
CA VAL A 77 4.34 1.24 -7.81
C VAL A 77 5.35 1.29 -8.93
N GLU A 78 6.00 2.43 -9.04
CA GLU A 78 7.20 2.64 -9.86
C GLU A 78 8.40 2.68 -8.94
N LEU A 79 9.42 1.93 -9.30
CA LEU A 79 10.65 1.84 -8.51
C LEU A 79 11.80 2.64 -9.08
#